data_e432a2d581876930444ca4f7ff10e469
#
_entry.id   e432a2d581876930444ca4f7ff10e469
#
_cell.length_a   1.000
_cell.length_b   1.000
_cell.length_c   1.000
_cell.angle_alpha   90.00
_cell.angle_beta   90.00
_cell.angle_gamma   90.00
#
_symmetry.space_group_name_H-M   'P 1'
#
loop_
_entity.id
_entity.type
_entity.pdbx_description
1 polymer ?
#
loop_
_entity_poly.entity_id
_entity_poly.type
_entity_poly.pdbx_seq_one_letter_code
_entity_poly.pdbx_strand_id
1 'polypeptide(L)'
;MIRQITKQDKDEVIKLMKKFYNSDAVLHPVCELNFSNTVDEAINESPYVKIFVKEIDNEITGYCQASLSYSNEVGGICVYIEELMVKDKFQNLGIGKEFLKFVFSYFTDAKRFRLEVTKNNKRAISLYEKTGFKNLDYIQMIIDK
;
A
#
# COMPACT_ATOMS: atom_id res chain seq x y z
N MET A 1 10.09 -13.65 -0.27
CA MET A 1 9.79 -13.28 1.13
C MET A 1 9.26 -11.86 1.16
N ILE A 2 8.30 -11.54 2.07
CA ILE A 2 7.85 -10.15 2.31
C ILE A 2 8.52 -9.66 3.59
N ARG A 3 9.07 -8.45 3.55
CA ARG A 3 9.77 -7.81 4.67
C ARG A 3 9.58 -6.30 4.64
N GLN A 4 9.89 -5.64 5.74
CA GLN A 4 9.94 -4.19 5.79
C GLN A 4 11.05 -3.65 4.88
N ILE A 5 10.82 -2.47 4.31
CA ILE A 5 11.77 -1.78 3.43
C ILE A 5 13.08 -1.47 4.16
N THR A 6 14.17 -1.49 3.42
CA THR A 6 15.49 -1.05 3.88
C THR A 6 16.05 0.05 2.98
N LYS A 7 17.12 0.69 3.40
CA LYS A 7 17.79 1.74 2.62
C LYS A 7 18.23 1.26 1.22
N GLN A 8 18.56 -0.02 1.09
CA GLN A 8 19.02 -0.61 -0.18
C GLN A 8 17.88 -0.73 -1.21
N ASP A 9 16.63 -0.77 -0.75
CA ASP A 9 15.46 -0.91 -1.62
C ASP A 9 14.95 0.41 -2.18
N LYS A 10 15.44 1.55 -1.64
CA LYS A 10 14.88 2.89 -1.86
C LYS A 10 14.69 3.21 -3.34
N ASP A 11 15.75 3.07 -4.14
CA ASP A 11 15.71 3.47 -5.55
C ASP A 11 14.73 2.62 -6.36
N GLU A 12 14.67 1.33 -6.07
CA GLU A 12 13.76 0.43 -6.77
C GLU A 12 12.30 0.67 -6.37
N VAL A 13 12.03 0.91 -5.11
CA VAL A 13 10.68 1.24 -4.64
C VAL A 13 10.19 2.57 -5.22
N ILE A 14 11.06 3.60 -5.30
CA ILE A 14 10.71 4.88 -5.93
C ILE A 14 10.35 4.68 -7.41
N LYS A 15 11.08 3.84 -8.16
CA LYS A 15 10.71 3.49 -9.55
C LYS A 15 9.33 2.85 -9.63
N LEU A 16 9.00 1.96 -8.70
CA LEU A 16 7.69 1.33 -8.65
C LEU A 16 6.58 2.33 -8.28
N MET A 17 6.84 3.27 -7.37
CA MET A 17 5.91 4.35 -7.03
C MET A 17 5.62 5.23 -8.25
N LYS A 18 6.64 5.61 -9.02
CA LYS A 18 6.46 6.36 -10.27
C LYS A 18 5.56 5.61 -11.25
N LYS A 19 5.74 4.30 -11.39
CA LYS A 19 4.89 3.47 -12.24
C LYS A 19 3.45 3.39 -11.71
N PHE A 20 3.27 3.25 -10.41
CA PHE A 20 1.97 3.24 -9.76
C PHE A 20 1.19 4.53 -10.02
N TYR A 21 1.82 5.69 -9.84
CA TYR A 21 1.20 7.01 -10.04
C TYR A 21 1.03 7.43 -11.51
N ASN A 22 1.58 6.66 -12.45
CA ASN A 22 1.31 6.77 -13.89
C ASN A 22 0.31 5.72 -14.41
N SER A 23 -0.40 5.03 -13.51
CA SER A 23 -1.38 3.99 -13.84
C SER A 23 -2.81 4.42 -13.51
N ASP A 24 -3.78 3.56 -13.86
CA ASP A 24 -5.20 3.75 -13.53
C ASP A 24 -5.52 3.55 -12.03
N ALA A 25 -4.52 3.23 -11.22
CA ALA A 25 -4.69 3.05 -9.78
C ALA A 25 -4.94 4.37 -9.04
N VAL A 26 -4.57 5.50 -9.61
CA VAL A 26 -4.64 6.82 -8.99
C VAL A 26 -5.41 7.82 -9.86
N LEU A 27 -5.94 8.88 -9.22
CA LEU A 27 -6.73 9.92 -9.91
C LEU A 27 -5.87 11.09 -10.40
N HIS A 28 -4.72 11.36 -9.74
CA HIS A 28 -3.91 12.54 -9.99
C HIS A 28 -2.42 12.22 -9.92
N PRO A 29 -1.57 12.92 -10.71
CA PRO A 29 -0.13 12.82 -10.59
C PRO A 29 0.35 13.38 -9.25
N VAL A 30 1.49 12.91 -8.79
CA VAL A 30 2.13 13.29 -7.53
C VAL A 30 3.55 13.76 -7.80
N CYS A 31 4.00 14.76 -7.03
CA CYS A 31 5.38 15.25 -7.10
C CYS A 31 6.37 14.13 -6.72
N GLU A 32 7.39 13.89 -7.55
CA GLU A 32 8.35 12.82 -7.32
C GLU A 32 9.13 12.96 -6.00
N LEU A 33 9.30 14.19 -5.48
CA LEU A 33 9.93 14.41 -4.19
C LEU A 33 9.15 13.75 -3.05
N ASN A 34 7.83 13.63 -3.17
CA ASN A 34 7.00 12.96 -2.18
C ASN A 34 7.37 11.49 -2.04
N PHE A 35 7.74 10.81 -3.12
CA PHE A 35 8.15 9.40 -3.07
C PHE A 35 9.41 9.22 -2.21
N SER A 36 10.43 10.05 -2.45
CA SER A 36 11.67 10.00 -1.67
C SER A 36 11.41 10.27 -0.19
N ASN A 37 10.61 11.30 0.12
CA ASN A 37 10.28 11.64 1.50
C ASN A 37 9.50 10.51 2.21
N THR A 38 8.52 9.91 1.54
CA THR A 38 7.74 8.80 2.09
C THR A 38 8.61 7.57 2.37
N VAL A 39 9.51 7.25 1.44
CA VAL A 39 10.44 6.12 1.63
C VAL A 39 11.40 6.39 2.81
N ASP A 40 11.91 7.61 2.92
CA ASP A 40 12.78 7.99 4.05
C ASP A 40 12.04 7.92 5.40
N GLU A 41 10.78 8.37 5.46
CA GLU A 41 9.94 8.21 6.65
C GLU A 41 9.78 6.73 7.04
N ALA A 42 9.51 5.87 6.07
CA ALA A 42 9.34 4.43 6.34
C ALA A 42 10.64 3.76 6.80
N ILE A 43 11.79 4.12 6.21
CA ILE A 43 13.11 3.60 6.59
C ILE A 43 13.51 4.09 7.99
N ASN A 44 13.18 5.33 8.34
CA ASN A 44 13.45 5.93 9.65
C ASN A 44 12.41 5.53 10.72
N GLU A 45 11.64 4.49 10.47
CA GLU A 45 10.68 3.91 11.41
C GLU A 45 9.58 4.87 11.89
N SER A 46 9.16 5.80 11.02
CA SER A 46 8.04 6.69 11.30
C SER A 46 6.84 5.92 11.86
N PRO A 47 6.14 6.45 12.88
CA PRO A 47 4.94 5.80 13.40
C PRO A 47 3.75 5.89 12.44
N TYR A 48 3.83 6.74 11.40
CA TYR A 48 2.71 7.02 10.49
C TYR A 48 2.71 6.17 9.25
N VAL A 49 3.88 5.74 8.75
CA VAL A 49 4.00 5.03 7.48
C VAL A 49 4.91 3.82 7.58
N LYS A 50 4.48 2.72 6.98
CA LYS A 50 5.26 1.49 6.80
C LYS A 50 5.24 1.09 5.32
N ILE A 51 6.38 0.64 4.83
CA ILE A 51 6.50 0.07 3.48
C ILE A 51 7.05 -1.35 3.59
N PHE A 52 6.39 -2.26 2.92
CA PHE A 52 6.80 -3.66 2.81
C PHE A 52 7.15 -3.96 1.36
N VAL A 53 8.19 -4.74 1.15
CA VAL A 53 8.64 -5.18 -0.17
C VAL A 53 8.60 -6.69 -0.26
N LYS A 54 8.31 -7.21 -1.44
CA LYS A 54 8.43 -8.63 -1.74
C LYS A 54 9.64 -8.85 -2.65
N GLU A 55 10.52 -9.74 -2.21
CA GLU A 55 11.72 -10.14 -2.93
C GLU A 55 11.62 -11.59 -3.38
N ILE A 56 11.99 -11.86 -4.64
CA ILE A 56 12.13 -13.17 -5.25
C ILE A 56 13.45 -13.13 -6.04
N ASP A 57 14.35 -14.07 -5.77
CA ASP A 57 15.64 -14.20 -6.45
C ASP A 57 16.44 -12.89 -6.52
N ASN A 58 16.53 -12.17 -5.38
CA ASN A 58 17.17 -10.87 -5.23
C ASN A 58 16.53 -9.75 -6.07
N GLU A 59 15.33 -9.92 -6.55
CA GLU A 59 14.57 -8.88 -7.25
C GLU A 59 13.34 -8.47 -6.44
N ILE A 60 13.17 -7.14 -6.23
CA ILE A 60 11.94 -6.58 -5.68
C ILE A 60 10.84 -6.73 -6.72
N THR A 61 9.82 -7.51 -6.39
CA THR A 61 8.70 -7.83 -7.28
C THR A 61 7.48 -6.93 -7.09
N GLY A 62 7.43 -6.22 -5.97
CA GLY A 62 6.36 -5.29 -5.63
C GLY A 62 6.56 -4.70 -4.25
N TYR A 63 5.67 -3.77 -3.89
CA TYR A 63 5.62 -3.15 -2.56
C TYR A 63 4.18 -2.92 -2.11
N CYS A 64 4.03 -2.77 -0.80
CA CYS A 64 2.80 -2.32 -0.16
C CYS A 64 3.13 -1.22 0.84
N GLN A 65 2.47 -0.07 0.72
CA GLN A 65 2.55 1.04 1.66
C GLN A 65 1.31 1.06 2.54
N ALA A 66 1.50 1.24 3.84
CA ALA A 66 0.43 1.38 4.81
C ALA A 66 0.66 2.60 5.70
N SER A 67 -0.41 3.30 6.04
CA SER A 67 -0.43 4.36 7.04
C SER A 67 -1.31 3.96 8.23
N LEU A 68 -1.08 4.59 9.39
CA LEU A 68 -1.75 4.25 10.62
C LEU A 68 -2.49 5.46 11.20
N SER A 69 -3.69 5.20 11.69
CA SER A 69 -4.48 6.17 12.44
C SER A 69 -5.19 5.48 13.60
N TYR A 70 -5.70 6.26 14.55
CA TYR A 70 -6.58 5.76 15.60
C TYR A 70 -8.01 6.17 15.29
N SER A 71 -8.93 5.21 15.30
CA SER A 71 -10.34 5.46 14.96
C SER A 71 -11.24 5.16 16.15
N ASN A 72 -12.04 6.17 16.54
CA ASN A 72 -13.05 6.01 17.58
C ASN A 72 -14.18 5.06 17.14
N GLU A 73 -14.48 5.01 15.84
CA GLU A 73 -15.52 4.15 15.28
C GLU A 73 -15.26 2.66 15.51
N VAL A 74 -14.01 2.24 15.48
CA VAL A 74 -13.61 0.84 15.72
C VAL A 74 -12.89 0.64 17.05
N GLY A 75 -12.64 1.71 17.79
CA GLY A 75 -12.01 1.66 19.11
C GLY A 75 -10.55 1.22 19.10
N GLY A 76 -9.78 1.61 18.08
CA GLY A 76 -8.38 1.22 17.99
C GLY A 76 -7.69 1.62 16.69
N ILE A 77 -6.57 0.97 16.43
CA ILE A 77 -5.73 1.23 15.26
C ILE A 77 -6.48 0.87 13.96
N CYS A 78 -6.48 1.82 13.05
CA CYS A 78 -6.94 1.65 11.68
C CYS A 78 -5.71 1.71 10.76
N VAL A 79 -5.49 0.65 9.99
CA VAL A 79 -4.42 0.57 8.99
C VAL A 79 -5.01 0.89 7.63
N TYR A 80 -4.45 1.90 6.99
CA TYR A 80 -4.83 2.33 5.66
C TYR A 80 -3.82 1.77 4.65
N ILE A 81 -4.26 0.91 3.75
CA ILE A 81 -3.42 0.41 2.65
C ILE A 81 -3.46 1.47 1.55
N GLU A 82 -2.40 2.28 1.51
CA GLU A 82 -2.29 3.43 0.60
C GLU A 82 -1.97 3.00 -0.82
N GLU A 83 -1.03 2.07 -0.95
CA GLU A 83 -0.52 1.61 -2.23
C GLU A 83 -0.22 0.12 -2.18
N LEU A 84 -0.56 -0.58 -3.25
CA LEU A 84 -0.22 -1.98 -3.47
C LEU A 84 0.15 -2.17 -4.95
N MET A 85 1.43 -2.37 -5.20
CA MET A 85 1.98 -2.50 -6.56
C MET A 85 2.75 -3.79 -6.73
N VAL A 86 2.46 -4.49 -7.80
CA VAL A 86 3.21 -5.68 -8.24
C VAL A 86 3.66 -5.46 -9.67
N LYS A 87 4.95 -5.71 -9.97
CA LYS A 87 5.50 -5.61 -11.33
C LYS A 87 4.73 -6.51 -12.29
N ASP A 88 4.52 -6.04 -13.52
CA ASP A 88 3.66 -6.71 -14.50
C ASP A 88 4.04 -8.19 -14.71
N LYS A 89 5.33 -8.49 -14.82
CA LYS A 89 5.81 -9.86 -15.00
C LYS A 89 5.53 -10.82 -13.83
N PHE A 90 5.21 -10.27 -12.65
CA PHE A 90 4.87 -11.03 -11.44
C PHE A 90 3.39 -10.95 -11.08
N GLN A 91 2.58 -10.30 -11.91
CA GLN A 91 1.14 -10.23 -11.69
C GLN A 91 0.49 -11.60 -11.96
N ASN A 92 -0.69 -11.81 -11.39
CA ASN A 92 -1.46 -13.07 -11.45
C ASN A 92 -0.82 -14.27 -10.73
N LEU A 93 0.31 -14.07 -10.01
CA LEU A 93 0.97 -15.08 -9.20
C LEU A 93 0.52 -15.08 -7.73
N GLY A 94 -0.54 -14.33 -7.41
CA GLY A 94 -1.06 -14.26 -6.04
C GLY A 94 -0.33 -13.28 -5.09
N ILE A 95 0.68 -12.57 -5.57
CA ILE A 95 1.54 -11.68 -4.76
C ILE A 95 0.73 -10.58 -4.05
N GLY A 96 -0.25 -9.98 -4.71
CA GLY A 96 -1.12 -8.99 -4.05
C GLY A 96 -1.86 -9.56 -2.84
N LYS A 97 -2.37 -10.79 -2.96
CA LYS A 97 -3.02 -11.49 -1.84
C LYS A 97 -2.02 -11.84 -0.73
N GLU A 98 -0.79 -12.17 -1.06
CA GLU A 98 0.27 -12.41 -0.07
C GLU A 98 0.60 -11.15 0.72
N PHE A 99 0.70 -9.98 0.05
CA PHE A 99 0.88 -8.69 0.74
C PHE A 99 -0.25 -8.41 1.72
N LEU A 100 -1.51 -8.57 1.32
CA LEU A 100 -2.65 -8.34 2.21
C LEU A 100 -2.60 -9.25 3.43
N LYS A 101 -2.34 -10.54 3.23
CA LYS A 101 -2.20 -11.50 4.35
C LYS A 101 -1.05 -11.11 5.28
N PHE A 102 0.09 -10.69 4.71
CA PHE A 102 1.23 -10.24 5.49
C PHE A 102 0.89 -9.01 6.33
N VAL A 103 0.27 -8.00 5.74
CA VAL A 103 -0.15 -6.77 6.43
C VAL A 103 -1.13 -7.08 7.56
N PHE A 104 -2.10 -7.97 7.33
CA PHE A 104 -3.05 -8.39 8.37
C PHE A 104 -2.35 -9.09 9.55
N SER A 105 -1.34 -9.89 9.26
CA SER A 105 -0.56 -10.60 10.30
C SER A 105 0.44 -9.68 10.99
N TYR A 106 0.95 -8.67 10.30
CA TYR A 106 1.92 -7.71 10.85
C TYR A 106 1.27 -6.76 11.87
N PHE A 107 0.08 -6.28 11.56
CA PHE A 107 -0.67 -5.37 12.44
C PHE A 107 -1.73 -6.12 13.25
N THR A 108 -1.28 -6.97 14.16
CA THR A 108 -2.16 -7.84 14.98
C THR A 108 -3.17 -7.08 15.84
N ASP A 109 -2.81 -5.85 16.26
CA ASP A 109 -3.66 -5.00 17.10
C ASP A 109 -4.62 -4.10 16.29
N ALA A 110 -4.54 -4.13 14.95
CA ALA A 110 -5.42 -3.35 14.11
C ALA A 110 -6.88 -3.81 14.24
N LYS A 111 -7.78 -2.84 14.40
CA LYS A 111 -9.23 -3.07 14.46
C LYS A 111 -9.91 -2.94 13.11
N ARG A 112 -9.27 -2.23 12.17
CA ARG A 112 -9.78 -2.03 10.81
C ARG A 112 -8.62 -1.91 9.83
N PHE A 113 -8.81 -2.51 8.66
CA PHE A 113 -8.02 -2.24 7.47
C PHE A 113 -8.89 -1.50 6.46
N ARG A 114 -8.36 -0.41 5.89
CA ARG A 114 -9.04 0.41 4.88
C ARG A 114 -8.16 0.56 3.65
N LEU A 115 -8.78 0.81 2.53
CA LEU A 115 -8.11 1.20 1.29
C LEU A 115 -9.06 2.03 0.41
N GLU A 116 -8.47 2.71 -0.55
CA GLU A 116 -9.18 3.33 -1.66
C GLU A 116 -8.84 2.61 -2.96
N VAL A 117 -9.80 2.55 -3.85
CA VAL A 117 -9.61 1.96 -5.17
C VAL A 117 -10.46 2.71 -6.19
N THR A 118 -9.87 3.03 -7.34
CA THR A 118 -10.61 3.67 -8.42
C THR A 118 -11.62 2.71 -9.02
N LYS A 119 -12.78 3.22 -9.43
CA LYS A 119 -13.88 2.41 -10.00
C LYS A 119 -13.46 1.62 -11.26
N ASN A 120 -12.44 2.09 -11.96
CA ASN A 120 -11.94 1.48 -13.19
C ASN A 120 -10.94 0.34 -12.92
N ASN A 121 -10.35 0.27 -11.72
CA ASN A 121 -9.39 -0.76 -11.35
C ASN A 121 -10.09 -2.06 -10.93
N LYS A 122 -10.76 -2.69 -11.90
CA LYS A 122 -11.58 -3.91 -11.68
C LYS A 122 -10.78 -5.06 -11.10
N ARG A 123 -9.50 -5.15 -11.46
CA ARG A 123 -8.61 -6.19 -10.98
C ARG A 123 -8.34 -6.04 -9.48
N ALA A 124 -8.00 -4.82 -9.03
CA ALA A 124 -7.78 -4.55 -7.62
C ALA A 124 -9.06 -4.74 -6.80
N ILE A 125 -10.22 -4.26 -7.31
CA ILE A 125 -11.52 -4.46 -6.67
C ILE A 125 -11.78 -5.96 -6.44
N SER A 126 -11.59 -6.79 -7.47
CA SER A 126 -11.78 -8.25 -7.35
C SER A 126 -10.84 -8.88 -6.30
N LEU A 127 -9.58 -8.43 -6.22
CA LEU A 127 -8.64 -8.89 -5.20
C LEU A 127 -9.14 -8.55 -3.80
N TYR A 128 -9.57 -7.30 -3.60
CA TYR A 128 -10.00 -6.80 -2.28
C TYR A 128 -11.28 -7.48 -1.81
N GLU A 129 -12.28 -7.64 -2.68
CA GLU A 129 -13.52 -8.35 -2.37
C GLU A 129 -13.25 -9.82 -1.98
N LYS A 130 -12.38 -10.51 -2.73
CA LYS A 130 -11.97 -11.90 -2.42
C LYS A 130 -11.17 -12.03 -1.12
N THR A 131 -10.62 -10.94 -0.61
CA THR A 131 -9.91 -10.91 0.68
C THR A 131 -10.79 -10.40 1.82
N GLY A 132 -12.06 -10.09 1.56
CA GLY A 132 -13.05 -9.75 2.58
C GLY A 132 -13.31 -8.25 2.75
N PHE A 133 -12.71 -7.39 1.92
CA PHE A 133 -13.05 -5.97 1.94
C PHE A 133 -14.48 -5.74 1.45
N LYS A 134 -15.13 -4.76 2.06
CA LYS A 134 -16.48 -4.30 1.72
C LYS A 134 -16.45 -2.80 1.44
N ASN A 135 -17.39 -2.31 0.67
CA ASN A 135 -17.56 -0.87 0.52
C ASN A 135 -17.89 -0.23 1.87
N LEU A 136 -17.26 0.90 2.13
CA LEU A 136 -17.59 1.78 3.23
C LEU A 136 -18.30 3.01 2.65
N ASP A 137 -19.52 3.22 3.09
CA ASP A 137 -20.43 4.21 2.49
C ASP A 137 -20.24 5.60 3.12
N TYR A 138 -19.00 6.13 3.00
CA TYR A 138 -18.66 7.51 3.33
C TYR A 138 -18.18 8.25 2.10
N ILE A 139 -18.64 9.49 1.93
CA ILE A 139 -18.07 10.40 0.95
C ILE A 139 -16.76 10.95 1.52
N GLN A 140 -15.69 10.84 0.74
CA GLN A 140 -14.41 11.42 1.09
C GLN A 140 -14.31 12.85 0.56
N MET A 141 -13.81 13.76 1.39
CA MET A 141 -13.60 15.17 1.05
C MET A 141 -12.17 15.55 1.41
N ILE A 142 -11.51 16.33 0.56
CA ILE A 142 -10.13 16.76 0.76
C ILE A 142 -10.01 18.29 0.67
N ILE A 143 -8.98 18.81 1.30
CA ILE A 143 -8.42 20.15 1.08
C ILE A 143 -6.89 20.02 1.13
N ASP A 144 -6.24 20.39 0.05
CA ASP A 144 -4.77 20.41 -0.02
C ASP A 144 -4.25 21.81 0.35
N LYS A 145 -3.05 21.85 0.94
CA LYS A 145 -2.38 23.09 1.35
C LYS A 145 -1.10 23.32 0.56
#